data_edb29722c44becab7b43681e994d5134
#
_entry.id   edb29722c44becab7b43681e994d5134
#
_cell.length_a   1.000
_cell.length_b   1.000
_cell.length_c   1.000
_cell.angle_alpha   90.00
_cell.angle_beta   90.00
_cell.angle_gamma   90.00
#
_symmetry.space_group_name_H-M   'P 1'
#
loop_
_entity.id
_entity.type
_entity.pdbx_description
1 polymer ?
#
loop_
_entity_poly.entity_id
_entity_poly.type
_entity_poly.pdbx_seq_one_letter_code
_entity_poly.pdbx_strand_id
1 'polypeptide(L)'
;MKTVVITGGSSGIGKATAELFAEKRWRVYEWSRSGQSTETITHIACDVTKPEETKAAARQVIEEAGQIDVFISNAGFGISGAVEFTGSEDAHRQMEVNFFGALNGVQAVLPYMREKKAGRIIFTSSVAAVLSIPYQSFYSASKAAINALALALQNEVRAFGIRVSVLMPGDVSTGFTAARKKSEEGMDAYGNIRKAVSAMEKDEQGGMSPRQMAKELYSIATCACPAPQYIGGAQYKLFCFLDRILPKRLVNWIVGKVY
;
A
#
# COMPACT_ATOMS: atom_id res chain seq x y z
N MET A 1 15.95 -16.96 -12.61
CA MET A 1 15.44 -15.56 -12.68
C MET A 1 14.64 -15.32 -11.43
N LYS A 2 14.74 -14.14 -10.80
CA LYS A 2 13.96 -13.81 -9.60
C LYS A 2 12.52 -13.48 -9.97
N THR A 3 11.58 -13.82 -9.07
CA THR A 3 10.15 -13.65 -9.27
C THR A 3 9.59 -12.64 -8.28
N VAL A 4 8.81 -11.68 -8.78
CA VAL A 4 8.05 -10.71 -7.97
C VAL A 4 6.56 -10.84 -8.25
N VAL A 5 5.78 -10.76 -7.19
CA VAL A 5 4.31 -10.67 -7.24
C VAL A 5 3.89 -9.31 -6.69
N ILE A 6 2.99 -8.61 -7.38
CA ILE A 6 2.54 -7.26 -7.02
C ILE A 6 1.02 -7.22 -7.04
N THR A 7 0.38 -6.91 -5.93
CA THR A 7 -1.07 -6.71 -5.91
C THR A 7 -1.43 -5.28 -6.33
N GLY A 8 -2.51 -5.12 -7.11
CA GLY A 8 -2.89 -3.83 -7.67
C GLY A 8 -1.91 -3.31 -8.72
N GLY A 9 -1.29 -4.24 -9.48
CA GLY A 9 -0.28 -3.92 -10.50
C GLY A 9 -0.83 -3.35 -11.80
N SER A 10 -2.15 -3.23 -11.95
CA SER A 10 -2.79 -2.69 -13.17
C SER A 10 -2.77 -1.16 -13.26
N SER A 11 -2.47 -0.43 -12.18
CA SER A 11 -2.48 1.03 -12.16
C SER A 11 -1.51 1.65 -11.16
N GLY A 12 -1.30 2.96 -11.26
CA GLY A 12 -0.59 3.77 -10.27
C GLY A 12 0.81 3.26 -9.90
N ILE A 13 1.09 3.22 -8.60
CA ILE A 13 2.38 2.77 -8.06
C ILE A 13 2.65 1.31 -8.43
N GLY A 14 1.61 0.44 -8.33
CA GLY A 14 1.74 -0.98 -8.65
C GLY A 14 2.16 -1.22 -10.09
N LYS A 15 1.53 -0.54 -11.05
CA LYS A 15 1.88 -0.63 -12.47
C LYS A 15 3.31 -0.16 -12.73
N ALA A 16 3.67 1.03 -12.25
CA ALA A 16 5.03 1.54 -12.41
C ALA A 16 6.09 0.63 -11.76
N THR A 17 5.71 -0.07 -10.69
CA THR A 17 6.57 -1.05 -10.03
C THR A 17 6.72 -2.31 -10.88
N ALA A 18 5.63 -2.85 -11.41
CA ALA A 18 5.65 -4.02 -12.30
C ALA A 18 6.53 -3.75 -13.53
N GLU A 19 6.34 -2.60 -14.17
CA GLU A 19 7.15 -2.17 -15.32
C GLU A 19 8.64 -2.06 -14.96
N LEU A 20 8.98 -1.46 -13.81
CA LEU A 20 10.38 -1.35 -13.38
C LEU A 20 11.03 -2.70 -13.13
N PHE A 21 10.32 -3.63 -12.47
CA PHE A 21 10.85 -4.98 -12.24
C PHE A 21 11.04 -5.75 -13.55
N ALA A 22 10.12 -5.60 -14.51
CA ALA A 22 10.24 -6.17 -15.85
C ALA A 22 11.46 -5.62 -16.61
N GLU A 23 11.69 -4.30 -16.60
CA GLU A 23 12.90 -3.67 -17.13
C GLU A 23 14.19 -4.21 -16.50
N LYS A 24 14.14 -4.61 -15.23
CA LYS A 24 15.24 -5.22 -14.48
C LYS A 24 15.35 -6.73 -14.68
N ARG A 25 14.60 -7.28 -15.67
CA ARG A 25 14.62 -8.70 -16.06
C ARG A 25 14.20 -9.65 -14.93
N TRP A 26 13.23 -9.22 -14.08
CA TRP A 26 12.54 -10.10 -13.16
C TRP A 26 11.37 -10.76 -13.87
N ARG A 27 10.96 -11.94 -13.42
CA ARG A 27 9.65 -12.50 -13.76
C ARG A 27 8.61 -11.78 -12.92
N VAL A 28 7.64 -11.13 -13.56
CA VAL A 28 6.68 -10.25 -12.90
C VAL A 28 5.27 -10.81 -13.04
N TYR A 29 4.61 -11.00 -11.92
CA TYR A 29 3.20 -11.31 -11.82
C TYR A 29 2.49 -10.14 -11.16
N GLU A 30 1.45 -9.62 -11.81
CA GLU A 30 0.58 -8.64 -11.23
C GLU A 30 -0.79 -9.25 -10.94
N TRP A 31 -1.28 -9.01 -9.74
CA TRP A 31 -2.58 -9.48 -9.28
C TRP A 31 -3.53 -8.31 -9.18
N SER A 32 -4.57 -8.29 -9.99
CA SER A 32 -5.63 -7.30 -9.95
C SER A 32 -6.92 -7.86 -10.53
N ARG A 33 -8.03 -7.19 -10.26
CA ARG A 33 -9.34 -7.60 -10.77
C ARG A 33 -9.48 -7.40 -12.28
N SER A 34 -8.76 -6.42 -12.83
CA SER A 34 -8.90 -5.97 -14.21
C SER A 34 -7.55 -5.51 -14.76
N GLY A 35 -6.68 -6.43 -15.09
CA GLY A 35 -5.41 -6.17 -15.76
C GLY A 35 -5.35 -6.91 -17.10
N GLN A 36 -4.22 -6.80 -17.76
CA GLN A 36 -3.91 -7.57 -18.96
C GLN A 36 -2.44 -7.95 -18.93
N SER A 37 -2.14 -9.16 -19.39
CA SER A 37 -0.76 -9.60 -19.57
C SER A 37 -0.10 -8.81 -20.71
N THR A 38 1.18 -8.56 -20.55
CA THR A 38 2.05 -8.00 -21.58
C THR A 38 3.14 -9.04 -21.91
N GLU A 39 4.05 -8.72 -22.82
CA GLU A 39 5.18 -9.59 -23.12
C GLU A 39 6.09 -9.87 -21.89
N THR A 40 6.09 -8.97 -20.91
CA THR A 40 7.03 -9.01 -19.77
C THR A 40 6.38 -9.08 -18.40
N ILE A 41 5.06 -8.92 -18.33
CA ILE A 41 4.27 -8.93 -17.09
C ILE A 41 3.09 -9.90 -17.27
N THR A 42 3.01 -10.90 -16.44
CA THR A 42 1.87 -11.83 -16.40
C THR A 42 0.80 -11.28 -15.47
N HIS A 43 -0.40 -11.06 -16.00
CA HIS A 43 -1.58 -10.74 -15.22
C HIS A 43 -2.24 -12.01 -14.69
N ILE A 44 -2.62 -12.00 -13.42
CA ILE A 44 -3.50 -13.00 -12.81
C ILE A 44 -4.71 -12.28 -12.22
N ALA A 45 -5.90 -12.60 -12.73
CA ALA A 45 -7.14 -12.06 -12.20
C ALA A 45 -7.33 -12.50 -10.74
N CYS A 46 -7.35 -11.52 -9.83
CA CYS A 46 -7.40 -11.79 -8.40
C CYS A 46 -8.05 -10.62 -7.64
N ASP A 47 -9.13 -10.89 -6.93
CA ASP A 47 -9.67 -10.00 -5.92
C ASP A 47 -9.00 -10.35 -4.58
N VAL A 48 -8.16 -9.44 -4.07
CA VAL A 48 -7.43 -9.64 -2.82
C VAL A 48 -8.34 -9.83 -1.59
N THR A 49 -9.61 -9.41 -1.68
CA THR A 49 -10.59 -9.63 -0.60
C THR A 49 -11.05 -11.09 -0.53
N LYS A 50 -10.71 -11.90 -1.52
CA LYS A 50 -11.08 -13.31 -1.62
C LYS A 50 -9.89 -14.21 -1.31
N PRO A 51 -9.83 -14.82 -0.10
CA PRO A 51 -8.68 -15.66 0.29
C PRO A 51 -8.40 -16.80 -0.68
N GLU A 52 -9.44 -17.40 -1.27
CA GLU A 52 -9.26 -18.51 -2.20
C GLU A 52 -8.67 -18.06 -3.55
N GLU A 53 -9.00 -16.84 -4.00
CA GLU A 53 -8.39 -16.29 -5.21
C GLU A 53 -6.91 -15.98 -5.00
N THR A 54 -6.53 -15.40 -3.85
CA THR A 54 -5.12 -15.13 -3.53
C THR A 54 -4.30 -16.43 -3.42
N LYS A 55 -4.87 -17.48 -2.81
CA LYS A 55 -4.22 -18.79 -2.73
C LYS A 55 -4.08 -19.44 -4.11
N ALA A 56 -5.11 -19.35 -4.96
CA ALA A 56 -5.05 -19.87 -6.33
C ALA A 56 -4.00 -19.13 -7.15
N ALA A 57 -3.96 -17.80 -7.07
CA ALA A 57 -2.96 -16.99 -7.74
C ALA A 57 -1.52 -17.32 -7.28
N ALA A 58 -1.31 -17.51 -5.98
CA ALA A 58 -0.01 -17.93 -5.46
C ALA A 58 0.42 -19.30 -5.98
N ARG A 59 -0.50 -20.28 -6.02
CA ARG A 59 -0.23 -21.62 -6.60
C ARG A 59 0.16 -21.51 -8.06
N GLN A 60 -0.58 -20.76 -8.85
CA GLN A 60 -0.26 -20.54 -10.27
C GLN A 60 1.16 -19.97 -10.44
N VAL A 61 1.55 -18.95 -9.66
CA VAL A 61 2.91 -18.42 -9.71
C VAL A 61 3.96 -19.49 -9.39
N ILE A 62 3.69 -20.34 -8.40
CA ILE A 62 4.62 -21.43 -8.04
C ILE A 62 4.71 -22.49 -9.13
N GLU A 63 3.59 -22.86 -9.74
CA GLU A 63 3.56 -23.83 -10.87
C GLU A 63 4.34 -23.31 -12.08
N GLU A 64 4.22 -22.02 -12.40
CA GLU A 64 4.87 -21.43 -13.56
C GLU A 64 6.32 -20.99 -13.31
N ALA A 65 6.62 -20.46 -12.13
CA ALA A 65 7.91 -19.83 -11.82
C ALA A 65 8.78 -20.63 -10.82
N GLY A 66 8.20 -21.59 -10.10
CA GLY A 66 8.86 -22.39 -9.10
C GLY A 66 9.13 -21.67 -7.77
N GLN A 67 8.97 -20.35 -7.72
CA GLN A 67 9.29 -19.55 -6.53
C GLN A 67 8.67 -18.17 -6.55
N ILE A 68 8.53 -17.57 -5.34
CA ILE A 68 8.24 -16.16 -5.13
C ILE A 68 9.38 -15.59 -4.28
N ASP A 69 10.16 -14.65 -4.85
CA ASP A 69 11.27 -14.00 -4.13
C ASP A 69 10.81 -12.73 -3.41
N VAL A 70 9.89 -12.00 -4.03
CA VAL A 70 9.35 -10.74 -3.51
C VAL A 70 7.84 -10.72 -3.68
N PHE A 71 7.13 -10.36 -2.62
CA PHE A 71 5.71 -10.05 -2.64
C PHE A 71 5.50 -8.60 -2.23
N ILE A 72 4.86 -7.82 -3.10
CA ILE A 72 4.52 -6.41 -2.85
C ILE A 72 3.01 -6.28 -2.71
N SER A 73 2.56 -6.10 -1.47
CA SER A 73 1.17 -5.81 -1.14
C SER A 73 0.90 -4.34 -1.36
N ASN A 74 0.32 -4.01 -2.52
CA ASN A 74 0.09 -2.63 -2.93
C ASN A 74 -1.39 -2.32 -3.23
N ALA A 75 -2.23 -3.32 -3.48
CA ALA A 75 -3.66 -3.11 -3.72
C ALA A 75 -4.30 -2.29 -2.59
N GLY A 76 -5.12 -1.32 -2.97
CA GLY A 76 -5.80 -0.46 -2.01
C GLY A 76 -6.55 0.67 -2.71
N PHE A 77 -7.48 1.27 -1.99
CA PHE A 77 -8.21 2.46 -2.41
C PHE A 77 -8.46 3.37 -1.22
N GLY A 78 -9.02 4.56 -1.45
CA GLY A 78 -9.34 5.52 -0.43
C GLY A 78 -10.82 5.90 -0.44
N ILE A 79 -11.35 6.21 0.74
CA ILE A 79 -12.60 6.92 0.92
C ILE A 79 -12.33 8.24 1.63
N SER A 80 -13.17 9.24 1.39
CA SER A 80 -13.15 10.50 2.13
C SER A 80 -14.56 10.92 2.53
N GLY A 81 -14.68 11.47 3.73
CA GLY A 81 -15.92 11.93 4.32
C GLY A 81 -15.78 12.09 5.83
N ALA A 82 -16.74 12.80 6.45
CA ALA A 82 -16.80 12.89 7.90
C ALA A 82 -17.10 11.51 8.51
N VAL A 83 -16.48 11.19 9.63
CA VAL A 83 -16.65 9.89 10.31
C VAL A 83 -18.13 9.63 10.63
N GLU A 84 -18.84 10.65 11.10
CA GLU A 84 -20.25 10.58 11.44
C GLU A 84 -21.16 10.18 10.27
N PHE A 85 -20.82 10.62 9.05
CA PHE A 85 -21.61 10.41 7.85
C PHE A 85 -21.01 9.35 6.90
N THR A 86 -19.92 8.70 7.30
CA THR A 86 -19.38 7.57 6.52
C THR A 86 -20.13 6.29 6.87
N GLY A 87 -20.84 5.73 5.91
CA GLY A 87 -21.59 4.49 6.11
C GLY A 87 -20.72 3.32 6.57
N SER A 88 -21.26 2.46 7.43
CA SER A 88 -20.56 1.29 7.96
C SER A 88 -20.05 0.37 6.85
N GLU A 89 -20.81 0.20 5.76
CA GLU A 89 -20.41 -0.60 4.61
C GLU A 89 -19.13 -0.09 3.96
N ASP A 90 -19.03 1.23 3.77
CA ASP A 90 -17.83 1.86 3.18
C ASP A 90 -16.62 1.74 4.10
N ALA A 91 -16.82 1.92 5.41
CA ALA A 91 -15.78 1.74 6.41
C ALA A 91 -15.26 0.30 6.41
N HIS A 92 -16.15 -0.70 6.41
CA HIS A 92 -15.76 -2.11 6.32
C HIS A 92 -15.04 -2.41 5.01
N ARG A 93 -15.56 -1.92 3.86
CA ARG A 93 -14.92 -2.15 2.56
C ARG A 93 -13.51 -1.54 2.49
N GLN A 94 -13.30 -0.38 3.12
CA GLN A 94 -11.95 0.21 3.22
C GLN A 94 -10.98 -0.73 3.93
N MET A 95 -11.40 -1.31 5.05
CA MET A 95 -10.60 -2.28 5.81
C MET A 95 -10.45 -3.59 5.05
N GLU A 96 -11.51 -4.08 4.44
CA GLU A 96 -11.54 -5.34 3.70
C GLU A 96 -10.50 -5.35 2.57
N VAL A 97 -10.46 -4.29 1.77
CA VAL A 97 -9.50 -4.21 0.67
C VAL A 97 -8.08 -3.92 1.18
N ASN A 98 -7.92 -2.86 2.00
CA ASN A 98 -6.59 -2.36 2.34
C ASN A 98 -5.88 -3.25 3.35
N PHE A 99 -6.57 -3.75 4.38
CA PHE A 99 -5.98 -4.53 5.45
C PHE A 99 -6.16 -6.04 5.24
N PHE A 100 -7.41 -6.53 5.13
CA PHE A 100 -7.64 -7.96 4.97
C PHE A 100 -7.14 -8.46 3.62
N GLY A 101 -7.27 -7.66 2.54
CA GLY A 101 -6.67 -8.00 1.25
C GLY A 101 -5.15 -8.13 1.31
N ALA A 102 -4.48 -7.26 2.05
CA ALA A 102 -3.03 -7.38 2.29
C ALA A 102 -2.69 -8.66 3.10
N LEU A 103 -3.46 -8.95 4.14
CA LEU A 103 -3.32 -10.17 4.95
C LEU A 103 -3.51 -11.43 4.10
N ASN A 104 -4.58 -11.50 3.29
CA ASN A 104 -4.85 -12.64 2.41
C ASN A 104 -3.69 -12.89 1.44
N GLY A 105 -3.16 -11.83 0.82
CA GLY A 105 -2.01 -11.95 -0.08
C GLY A 105 -0.76 -12.50 0.63
N VAL A 106 -0.47 -11.99 1.83
CA VAL A 106 0.65 -12.49 2.66
C VAL A 106 0.45 -13.96 3.04
N GLN A 107 -0.73 -14.33 3.52
CA GLN A 107 -1.03 -15.70 3.90
C GLN A 107 -0.92 -16.68 2.72
N ALA A 108 -1.22 -16.22 1.50
CA ALA A 108 -1.10 -17.03 0.29
C ALA A 108 0.36 -17.31 -0.10
N VAL A 109 1.27 -16.35 0.08
CA VAL A 109 2.68 -16.50 -0.36
C VAL A 109 3.62 -16.99 0.74
N LEU A 110 3.28 -16.76 2.00
CA LEU A 110 4.13 -17.04 3.15
C LEU A 110 4.54 -18.51 3.29
N PRO A 111 3.67 -19.52 3.07
CA PRO A 111 4.06 -20.93 3.14
C PRO A 111 5.23 -21.27 2.22
N TYR A 112 5.20 -20.78 0.98
CA TYR A 112 6.24 -21.03 -0.02
C TYR A 112 7.56 -20.33 0.33
N MET A 113 7.49 -19.09 0.82
CA MET A 113 8.68 -18.38 1.29
C MET A 113 9.29 -19.06 2.52
N ARG A 114 8.45 -19.55 3.45
CA ARG A 114 8.90 -20.26 4.65
C ARG A 114 9.60 -21.57 4.31
N GLU A 115 9.05 -22.35 3.39
CA GLU A 115 9.63 -23.60 2.92
C GLU A 115 10.99 -23.37 2.27
N LYS A 116 11.07 -22.33 1.42
CA LYS A 116 12.31 -21.89 0.77
C LYS A 116 13.33 -21.26 1.75
N LYS A 117 12.92 -20.92 2.98
CA LYS A 117 13.71 -20.15 3.97
C LYS A 117 14.29 -18.83 3.43
N ALA A 118 13.57 -18.21 2.51
CA ALA A 118 13.94 -16.94 1.90
C ALA A 118 12.71 -16.27 1.32
N GLY A 119 12.65 -14.94 1.42
CA GLY A 119 11.58 -14.15 0.83
C GLY A 119 11.61 -12.71 1.30
N ARG A 120 10.87 -11.87 0.59
CA ARG A 120 10.64 -10.48 0.97
C ARG A 120 9.18 -10.13 0.81
N ILE A 121 8.62 -9.50 1.82
CA ILE A 121 7.27 -8.96 1.82
C ILE A 121 7.38 -7.45 2.01
N ILE A 122 6.78 -6.70 1.10
CA ILE A 122 6.80 -5.23 1.16
C ILE A 122 5.36 -4.74 1.12
N PHE A 123 4.96 -3.97 2.12
CA PHE A 123 3.66 -3.34 2.14
C PHE A 123 3.76 -1.89 1.66
N THR A 124 2.86 -1.51 0.76
CA THR A 124 2.61 -0.10 0.42
C THR A 124 1.58 0.47 1.39
N SER A 125 2.05 1.16 2.42
CA SER A 125 1.23 1.89 3.38
C SER A 125 1.04 3.34 2.93
N SER A 126 1.08 4.29 3.84
CA SER A 126 1.03 5.75 3.59
C SER A 126 1.58 6.50 4.79
N VAL A 127 2.04 7.73 4.60
CA VAL A 127 2.30 8.66 5.71
C VAL A 127 1.04 8.97 6.52
N ALA A 128 -0.13 8.81 5.92
CA ALA A 128 -1.43 8.89 6.61
C ALA A 128 -1.59 7.85 7.75
N ALA A 129 -0.78 6.80 7.76
CA ALA A 129 -0.72 5.83 8.86
C ALA A 129 -0.13 6.42 10.15
N VAL A 130 0.63 7.50 10.05
CA VAL A 130 1.30 8.20 11.15
C VAL A 130 0.67 9.57 11.39
N LEU A 131 0.47 10.32 10.32
CA LEU A 131 -0.16 11.64 10.31
C LEU A 131 -1.62 11.46 9.87
N SER A 132 -2.52 11.23 10.84
CA SER A 132 -3.94 10.99 10.53
C SER A 132 -4.59 12.22 9.93
N ILE A 133 -5.11 12.07 8.71
CA ILE A 133 -5.66 13.18 7.92
C ILE A 133 -7.16 13.28 8.20
N PRO A 134 -7.69 14.49 8.55
CA PRO A 134 -9.13 14.72 8.66
C PRO A 134 -9.87 14.27 7.39
N TYR A 135 -11.07 13.76 7.55
CA TYR A 135 -11.92 13.25 6.47
C TYR A 135 -11.34 12.06 5.66
N GLN A 136 -10.21 11.48 6.12
CA GLN A 136 -9.65 10.22 5.64
C GLN A 136 -9.40 9.22 6.79
N SER A 137 -10.19 9.28 7.83
CA SER A 137 -9.97 8.51 9.08
C SER A 137 -9.88 7.01 8.85
N PHE A 138 -10.79 6.44 8.04
CA PHE A 138 -10.79 5.00 7.75
C PHE A 138 -9.60 4.58 6.88
N TYR A 139 -9.18 5.44 5.95
CA TYR A 139 -7.96 5.20 5.17
C TYR A 139 -6.73 5.21 6.09
N SER A 140 -6.59 6.24 6.92
CA SER A 140 -5.50 6.35 7.90
C SER A 140 -5.47 5.14 8.84
N ALA A 141 -6.62 4.74 9.39
CA ALA A 141 -6.75 3.57 10.25
C ALA A 141 -6.31 2.27 9.53
N SER A 142 -6.74 2.07 8.27
CA SER A 142 -6.35 0.89 7.48
C SER A 142 -4.84 0.83 7.24
N LYS A 143 -4.21 1.98 6.96
CA LYS A 143 -2.76 2.06 6.74
C LYS A 143 -1.96 1.94 8.03
N ALA A 144 -2.48 2.43 9.14
CA ALA A 144 -1.89 2.20 10.47
C ALA A 144 -1.94 0.71 10.87
N ALA A 145 -3.05 0.03 10.59
CA ALA A 145 -3.19 -1.41 10.80
C ALA A 145 -2.17 -2.22 10.00
N ILE A 146 -1.90 -1.84 8.73
CA ILE A 146 -0.85 -2.45 7.92
C ILE A 146 0.54 -2.26 8.56
N ASN A 147 0.85 -1.07 9.07
CA ASN A 147 2.14 -0.81 9.73
C ASN A 147 2.33 -1.72 10.93
N ALA A 148 1.30 -1.86 11.78
CA ALA A 148 1.33 -2.73 12.96
C ALA A 148 1.51 -4.20 12.56
N LEU A 149 0.73 -4.69 11.58
CA LEU A 149 0.84 -6.05 11.03
C LEU A 149 2.25 -6.33 10.53
N ALA A 150 2.80 -5.44 9.72
CA ALA A 150 4.11 -5.64 9.10
C ALA A 150 5.24 -5.72 10.13
N LEU A 151 5.20 -4.88 11.16
CA LEU A 151 6.21 -4.87 12.24
C LEU A 151 6.14 -6.15 13.09
N ALA A 152 4.93 -6.63 13.40
CA ALA A 152 4.75 -7.90 14.11
C ALA A 152 5.24 -9.06 13.24
N LEU A 153 4.78 -9.14 11.99
CA LEU A 153 5.13 -10.20 11.04
C LEU A 153 6.66 -10.27 10.81
N GLN A 154 7.36 -9.14 10.75
CA GLN A 154 8.82 -9.11 10.61
C GLN A 154 9.53 -9.97 11.68
N ASN A 155 9.03 -9.94 12.91
CA ASN A 155 9.60 -10.71 14.01
C ASN A 155 9.19 -12.19 13.94
N GLU A 156 7.94 -12.48 13.56
CA GLU A 156 7.42 -13.84 13.43
C GLU A 156 8.17 -14.65 12.36
N VAL A 157 8.49 -14.02 11.22
CA VAL A 157 9.07 -14.73 10.07
C VAL A 157 10.58 -14.65 9.97
N ARG A 158 11.22 -13.92 10.87
CA ARG A 158 12.66 -13.69 10.88
C ARG A 158 13.47 -15.00 10.91
N ALA A 159 13.02 -15.98 11.69
CA ALA A 159 13.67 -17.28 11.81
C ALA A 159 13.65 -18.07 10.50
N PHE A 160 12.75 -17.74 9.58
CA PHE A 160 12.66 -18.36 8.26
C PHE A 160 13.44 -17.62 7.17
N GLY A 161 14.28 -16.65 7.52
CA GLY A 161 15.03 -15.86 6.53
C GLY A 161 14.17 -14.91 5.70
N ILE A 162 12.92 -14.71 6.08
CA ILE A 162 11.99 -13.79 5.39
C ILE A 162 12.12 -12.40 6.00
N ARG A 163 12.14 -11.38 5.16
CA ARG A 163 12.22 -9.98 5.58
C ARG A 163 10.94 -9.24 5.21
N VAL A 164 10.44 -8.44 6.12
CA VAL A 164 9.24 -7.64 5.92
C VAL A 164 9.60 -6.16 6.04
N SER A 165 9.08 -5.35 5.14
CA SER A 165 9.26 -3.89 5.15
C SER A 165 7.97 -3.18 4.79
N VAL A 166 7.85 -1.94 5.23
CA VAL A 166 6.76 -1.04 4.86
C VAL A 166 7.35 0.16 4.13
N LEU A 167 6.81 0.50 2.98
CA LEU A 167 6.98 1.81 2.37
C LEU A 167 5.75 2.66 2.69
N MET A 168 5.96 3.83 3.25
CA MET A 168 4.95 4.86 3.53
C MET A 168 5.14 6.01 2.54
N PRO A 169 4.52 5.98 1.36
CA PRO A 169 4.52 7.12 0.45
C PRO A 169 3.83 8.33 1.09
N GLY A 170 4.31 9.54 0.76
CA GLY A 170 3.50 10.75 0.84
C GLY A 170 2.60 10.85 -0.39
N ASP A 171 2.31 12.08 -0.84
CA ASP A 171 1.46 12.31 -2.00
C ASP A 171 2.12 11.84 -3.30
N VAL A 172 1.36 11.08 -4.09
CA VAL A 172 1.81 10.50 -5.35
C VAL A 172 0.76 10.74 -6.42
N SER A 173 1.16 11.34 -7.52
CA SER A 173 0.28 11.65 -8.65
C SER A 173 -0.12 10.37 -9.40
N THR A 174 -1.29 9.83 -9.07
CA THR A 174 -1.84 8.60 -9.66
C THR A 174 -3.34 8.73 -9.88
N GLY A 175 -3.94 7.72 -10.50
CA GLY A 175 -5.40 7.59 -10.58
C GLY A 175 -6.10 7.33 -9.23
N PHE A 176 -5.37 7.19 -8.12
CA PHE A 176 -5.93 6.97 -6.78
C PHE A 176 -6.88 8.09 -6.35
N THR A 177 -6.51 9.34 -6.63
CA THR A 177 -7.33 10.53 -6.32
C THR A 177 -8.68 10.49 -7.03
N ALA A 178 -8.67 10.15 -8.33
CA ALA A 178 -9.90 10.03 -9.11
C ALA A 178 -10.76 8.82 -8.71
N ALA A 179 -10.12 7.73 -8.26
CA ALA A 179 -10.78 6.51 -7.82
C ALA A 179 -11.30 6.59 -6.37
N ARG A 180 -10.96 7.64 -5.61
CA ARG A 180 -11.43 7.83 -4.23
C ARG A 180 -12.95 7.97 -4.20
N LYS A 181 -13.59 7.15 -3.36
CA LYS A 181 -15.01 7.34 -3.06
C LYS A 181 -15.17 8.55 -2.11
N LYS A 182 -15.88 9.56 -2.55
CA LYS A 182 -16.13 10.78 -1.79
C LYS A 182 -17.56 10.74 -1.25
N SER A 183 -17.73 10.92 0.06
CA SER A 183 -19.04 11.18 0.64
C SER A 183 -19.27 12.69 0.71
N GLU A 184 -20.38 13.13 0.16
CA GLU A 184 -20.86 14.51 0.27
C GLU A 184 -21.81 14.69 1.45
N GLU A 185 -22.18 13.61 2.12
CA GLU A 185 -23.06 13.64 3.27
C GLU A 185 -22.42 14.43 4.43
N GLY A 186 -23.20 15.25 5.09
CA GLY A 186 -22.76 16.06 6.20
C GLY A 186 -22.00 17.33 5.83
N MET A 187 -21.91 17.70 4.55
CA MET A 187 -21.22 18.94 4.14
C MET A 187 -21.80 20.19 4.76
N ASP A 188 -23.12 20.22 5.03
CA ASP A 188 -23.78 21.35 5.71
C ASP A 188 -23.41 21.42 7.19
N ALA A 189 -23.19 20.26 7.83
CA ALA A 189 -22.78 20.18 9.24
C ALA A 189 -21.28 20.41 9.42
N TYR A 190 -20.47 19.95 8.46
CA TYR A 190 -18.99 20.03 8.47
C TYR A 190 -18.51 20.94 7.33
N GLY A 191 -18.59 22.25 7.50
CA GLY A 191 -18.29 23.24 6.47
C GLY A 191 -16.88 23.17 5.81
N ASN A 192 -15.96 22.38 6.38
CA ASN A 192 -14.59 22.25 5.89
C ASN A 192 -14.33 21.03 4.99
N ILE A 193 -15.27 20.11 4.81
CA ILE A 193 -15.03 18.85 4.04
C ILE A 193 -14.54 19.14 2.63
N ARG A 194 -15.23 20.01 1.89
CA ARG A 194 -14.85 20.35 0.50
C ARG A 194 -13.44 20.94 0.43
N LYS A 195 -13.13 21.86 1.35
CA LYS A 195 -11.82 22.51 1.40
C LYS A 195 -10.72 21.49 1.66
N ALA A 196 -10.91 20.62 2.66
CA ALA A 196 -9.96 19.60 3.04
C ALA A 196 -9.74 18.60 1.89
N VAL A 197 -10.81 18.06 1.30
CA VAL A 197 -10.71 17.11 0.19
C VAL A 197 -10.04 17.76 -1.03
N SER A 198 -10.37 19.01 -1.37
CA SER A 198 -9.72 19.72 -2.48
C SER A 198 -8.24 19.99 -2.23
N ALA A 199 -7.85 20.29 -0.98
CA ALA A 199 -6.44 20.45 -0.62
C ALA A 199 -5.67 19.14 -0.81
N MET A 200 -6.21 18.01 -0.29
CA MET A 200 -5.61 16.68 -0.47
C MET A 200 -5.45 16.32 -1.95
N GLU A 201 -6.48 16.57 -2.77
CA GLU A 201 -6.43 16.27 -4.21
C GLU A 201 -5.37 17.09 -4.93
N LYS A 202 -5.23 18.36 -4.57
CA LYS A 202 -4.19 19.25 -5.11
C LYS A 202 -2.79 18.76 -4.74
N ASP A 203 -2.59 18.37 -3.48
CA ASP A 203 -1.32 17.84 -2.98
C ASP A 203 -0.97 16.52 -3.68
N GLU A 204 -1.93 15.60 -3.83
CA GLU A 204 -1.74 14.34 -4.54
C GLU A 204 -1.44 14.55 -6.02
N GLN A 205 -2.14 15.47 -6.71
CA GLN A 205 -1.88 15.79 -8.12
C GLN A 205 -0.50 16.42 -8.34
N GLY A 206 -0.04 17.24 -7.40
CA GLY A 206 1.31 17.82 -7.39
C GLY A 206 2.38 16.91 -6.79
N GLY A 207 1.99 15.70 -6.35
CA GLY A 207 2.86 14.77 -5.65
C GLY A 207 3.93 14.10 -6.51
N MET A 208 4.66 13.18 -5.89
CA MET A 208 5.71 12.41 -6.54
C MET A 208 5.17 11.56 -7.68
N SER A 209 6.02 11.22 -8.65
CA SER A 209 5.62 10.29 -9.70
C SER A 209 5.51 8.84 -9.20
N PRO A 210 4.62 8.01 -9.76
CA PRO A 210 4.58 6.57 -9.47
C PRO A 210 5.93 5.89 -9.68
N ARG A 211 6.69 6.36 -10.65
CA ARG A 211 8.03 5.84 -10.97
C ARG A 211 9.04 6.07 -9.85
N GLN A 212 8.93 7.17 -9.11
CA GLN A 212 9.78 7.40 -7.93
C GLN A 212 9.48 6.36 -6.85
N MET A 213 8.22 6.08 -6.57
CA MET A 213 7.84 5.05 -5.60
C MET A 213 8.23 3.64 -6.06
N ALA A 214 8.13 3.36 -7.35
CA ALA A 214 8.62 2.11 -7.92
C ALA A 214 10.13 1.91 -7.68
N LYS A 215 10.95 2.97 -7.82
CA LYS A 215 12.39 2.92 -7.51
C LYS A 215 12.64 2.65 -6.03
N GLU A 216 11.87 3.25 -5.13
CA GLU A 216 11.96 2.98 -3.69
C GLU A 216 11.61 1.50 -3.40
N LEU A 217 10.49 0.99 -3.92
CA LEU A 217 10.08 -0.41 -3.76
C LEU A 217 11.13 -1.37 -4.31
N TYR A 218 11.71 -1.07 -5.48
CA TYR A 218 12.79 -1.87 -6.06
C TYR A 218 14.05 -1.86 -5.19
N SER A 219 14.43 -0.69 -4.67
CA SER A 219 15.56 -0.54 -3.75
C SER A 219 15.36 -1.37 -2.48
N ILE A 220 14.18 -1.31 -1.86
CA ILE A 220 13.83 -2.11 -0.68
C ILE A 220 13.88 -3.61 -1.02
N ALA A 221 13.33 -4.00 -2.18
CA ALA A 221 13.30 -5.40 -2.64
C ALA A 221 14.70 -5.98 -2.90
N THR A 222 15.66 -5.16 -3.24
CA THR A 222 17.04 -5.61 -3.59
C THR A 222 18.09 -5.33 -2.52
N CYS A 223 17.76 -4.53 -1.50
CA CYS A 223 18.67 -4.19 -0.39
C CYS A 223 19.05 -5.44 0.40
N ALA A 224 20.33 -5.62 0.71
CA ALA A 224 20.79 -6.78 1.48
C ALA A 224 20.18 -6.84 2.89
N CYS A 225 20.05 -5.69 3.55
CA CYS A 225 19.49 -5.57 4.89
C CYS A 225 18.46 -4.42 4.93
N PRO A 226 17.20 -4.64 4.46
CA PRO A 226 16.21 -3.60 4.43
C PRO A 226 15.76 -3.22 5.85
N ALA A 227 15.51 -1.93 6.06
CA ALA A 227 14.89 -1.45 7.28
C ALA A 227 13.41 -1.91 7.35
N PRO A 228 12.83 -1.99 8.55
CA PRO A 228 11.41 -2.33 8.70
C PRO A 228 10.46 -1.30 8.08
N GLN A 229 10.85 -0.03 8.08
CA GLN A 229 10.01 1.07 7.61
C GLN A 229 10.81 2.06 6.76
N TYR A 230 10.17 2.54 5.70
CA TYR A 230 10.66 3.56 4.79
C TYR A 230 9.59 4.63 4.59
N ILE A 231 10.00 5.87 4.44
CA ILE A 231 9.13 7.00 4.14
C ILE A 231 9.49 7.50 2.74
N GLY A 232 8.51 7.50 1.84
CA GLY A 232 8.68 8.00 0.48
C GLY A 232 8.54 9.52 0.43
N GLY A 233 9.56 10.20 -0.13
CA GLY A 233 9.60 11.66 -0.26
C GLY A 233 10.31 12.37 0.89
N ALA A 234 11.19 13.34 0.54
CA ALA A 234 12.05 14.01 1.51
C ALA A 234 11.26 14.86 2.53
N GLN A 235 10.25 15.58 2.07
CA GLN A 235 9.39 16.39 2.94
C GLN A 235 8.64 15.53 3.98
N TYR A 236 8.17 14.37 3.58
CA TYR A 236 7.43 13.46 4.46
C TYR A 236 8.34 12.79 5.50
N LYS A 237 9.62 12.57 5.16
CA LYS A 237 10.63 12.14 6.15
C LYS A 237 10.76 13.17 7.27
N LEU A 238 10.79 14.45 6.93
CA LEU A 238 10.82 15.53 7.91
C LEU A 238 9.53 15.57 8.73
N PHE A 239 8.35 15.45 8.11
CA PHE A 239 7.08 15.49 8.84
C PHE A 239 6.93 14.31 9.81
N CYS A 240 7.26 13.11 9.38
CA CYS A 240 7.24 11.94 10.26
C CYS A 240 8.31 12.01 11.36
N PHE A 241 9.46 12.64 11.10
CA PHE A 241 10.45 12.91 12.13
C PHE A 241 9.93 13.91 13.18
N LEU A 242 9.31 15.00 12.73
CA LEU A 242 8.71 15.98 13.62
C LEU A 242 7.58 15.36 14.46
N ASP A 243 6.76 14.48 13.90
CA ASP A 243 5.73 13.75 14.62
C ASP A 243 6.28 12.92 15.80
N ARG A 244 7.51 12.44 15.69
CA ARG A 244 8.17 11.64 16.75
C ARG A 244 8.65 12.47 17.93
N ILE A 245 9.00 13.74 17.70
CA ILE A 245 9.62 14.61 18.71
C ILE A 245 8.68 15.67 19.25
N LEU A 246 7.68 16.08 18.49
CA LEU A 246 6.71 17.09 18.91
C LEU A 246 5.57 16.48 19.74
N PRO A 247 4.99 17.23 20.69
CA PRO A 247 3.79 16.79 21.39
C PRO A 247 2.65 16.51 20.42
N LYS A 248 1.97 15.38 20.56
CA LYS A 248 0.87 14.97 19.68
C LYS A 248 -0.25 16.03 19.56
N ARG A 249 -0.50 16.77 20.64
CA ARG A 249 -1.46 17.89 20.63
C ARG A 249 -1.07 18.96 19.58
N LEU A 250 0.22 19.29 19.50
CA LEU A 250 0.71 20.28 18.53
C LEU A 250 0.64 19.75 17.10
N VAL A 251 1.09 18.50 16.87
CA VAL A 251 1.04 17.88 15.54
C VAL A 251 -0.39 17.80 15.05
N ASN A 252 -1.32 17.30 15.87
CA ASN A 252 -2.73 17.17 15.49
C ASN A 252 -3.37 18.55 15.21
N TRP A 253 -3.00 19.58 15.97
CA TRP A 253 -3.45 20.95 15.70
C TRP A 253 -2.92 21.48 14.36
N ILE A 254 -1.64 21.23 14.03
CA ILE A 254 -1.05 21.61 12.74
C ILE A 254 -1.78 20.91 11.59
N VAL A 255 -1.97 19.59 11.66
CA VAL A 255 -2.68 18.81 10.64
C VAL A 255 -4.09 19.34 10.43
N GLY A 256 -4.83 19.64 11.50
CA GLY A 256 -6.16 20.23 11.41
C GLY A 256 -6.21 21.69 10.89
N LYS A 257 -5.07 22.37 10.79
CA LYS A 257 -4.97 23.69 10.16
C LYS A 257 -4.62 23.61 8.67
N VAL A 258 -3.92 22.54 8.26
CA VAL A 258 -3.57 22.31 6.85
C VAL A 258 -4.80 21.82 6.08
N TYR A 259 -5.59 20.97 6.68
CA TYR A 259 -6.82 20.40 6.13
C TYR A 259 -8.07 20.90 6.88
#